data_1692fbd6ef8e7e3abe401990a9ac9f68
#
_entry.id   1692fbd6ef8e7e3abe401990a9ac9f68
#
_cell.length_a   1.000
_cell.length_b   1.000
_cell.length_c   1.000
_cell.angle_alpha   90.00
_cell.angle_beta   90.00
_cell.angle_gamma   90.00
#
_symmetry.space_group_name_H-M   'P 1'
#
loop_
_entity.id
_entity.type
_entity.pdbx_description
1 polymer ?
#
loop_
_entity_poly.entity_id
_entity_poly.type
_entity_poly.pdbx_seq_one_letter_code
_entity_poly.pdbx_strand_id
1 'polypeptide(L)'
;MRPDGDTEHPAAADPGFEHAPVMVEEITAIFATVPPGTFVDATLGGGGHSAAVLESRDDLDLIGIDQDRDALDAAIGRLADFGDRVRTSQRRFDDFDAALADHGVDVISGALFDLGVSSPQLDRGDRGFSYRHEGPLDMRMDADQTWSASDVVNGYSETELASIIKRYGDERFARRIARAICAARPMQSTTELAAVVTSAIPAAARRTGGHPAKRTFQAIRI
;
A
#
# COMPACT_ATOMS: atom_id res chain seq x y z
N MET A 1 17.26 10.73 -54.90
CA MET A 1 16.09 10.17 -54.23
C MET A 1 16.60 9.43 -52.98
N ARG A 2 16.60 10.06 -51.85
CA ARG A 2 17.03 9.49 -50.55
C ARG A 2 15.78 9.33 -49.71
N PRO A 3 15.58 8.21 -49.01
CA PRO A 3 14.51 8.09 -48.04
C PRO A 3 14.91 8.76 -46.72
N ASP A 4 13.95 9.47 -46.19
CA ASP A 4 14.02 10.21 -44.96
C ASP A 4 14.22 9.28 -43.75
N GLY A 5 15.19 9.63 -42.91
CA GLY A 5 15.42 8.95 -41.65
C GLY A 5 14.38 9.37 -40.62
N ASP A 6 13.59 8.41 -40.14
CA ASP A 6 12.78 8.54 -38.97
C ASP A 6 13.70 8.73 -37.74
N THR A 7 13.73 9.93 -37.22
CA THR A 7 14.30 10.21 -35.91
C THR A 7 13.25 9.81 -34.87
N GLU A 8 13.39 8.62 -34.29
CA GLU A 8 12.69 8.28 -33.05
C GLU A 8 13.07 9.32 -31.97
N HIS A 9 12.06 10.10 -31.59
CA HIS A 9 12.14 10.92 -30.39
C HIS A 9 12.10 9.95 -29.20
N PRO A 10 13.07 10.04 -28.26
CA PRO A 10 12.92 9.32 -27.01
C PRO A 10 11.68 9.88 -26.29
N ALA A 11 10.77 8.98 -25.91
CA ALA A 11 9.64 9.31 -25.10
C ALA A 11 10.13 10.09 -23.87
N ALA A 12 9.62 11.31 -23.71
CA ALA A 12 9.87 12.12 -22.52
C ALA A 12 9.40 11.30 -21.32
N ALA A 13 10.30 11.06 -20.35
CA ALA A 13 9.94 10.50 -19.07
C ALA A 13 8.84 11.39 -18.48
N ASP A 14 7.70 10.76 -18.15
CA ASP A 14 6.59 11.37 -17.43
C ASP A 14 7.19 12.04 -16.17
N PRO A 15 7.00 13.35 -15.94
CA PRO A 15 7.48 13.97 -14.70
C PRO A 15 6.70 13.35 -13.57
N GLY A 16 7.31 12.37 -12.87
CA GLY A 16 6.71 11.58 -11.81
C GLY A 16 5.95 12.50 -10.87
N PHE A 17 4.69 12.22 -10.69
CA PHE A 17 3.83 12.89 -9.71
C PHE A 17 4.49 12.70 -8.33
N GLU A 18 5.22 13.71 -7.86
CA GLU A 18 5.81 13.71 -6.52
C GLU A 18 4.66 13.76 -5.51
N HIS A 19 4.26 12.60 -5.07
CA HIS A 19 3.31 12.50 -3.98
C HIS A 19 4.01 12.95 -2.69
N ALA A 20 3.69 14.15 -2.22
CA ALA A 20 4.13 14.60 -0.90
C ALA A 20 3.45 13.71 0.17
N PRO A 21 4.22 13.10 1.06
CA PRO A 21 3.63 12.31 2.14
C PRO A 21 2.73 13.16 3.03
N VAL A 22 1.71 12.54 3.62
CA VAL A 22 0.77 13.22 4.52
C VAL A 22 1.45 13.53 5.85
N MET A 23 1.21 14.73 6.43
CA MET A 23 1.71 15.11 7.76
C MET A 23 3.25 15.11 7.90
N VAL A 24 3.99 15.43 6.84
CA VAL A 24 5.46 15.43 6.87
C VAL A 24 6.01 16.38 7.94
N GLU A 25 5.42 17.57 8.06
CA GLU A 25 5.86 18.58 9.02
C GLU A 25 5.65 18.11 10.46
N GLU A 26 4.52 17.48 10.76
CA GLU A 26 4.21 16.95 12.07
C GLU A 26 5.13 15.78 12.44
N ILE A 27 5.38 14.88 11.50
CA ILE A 27 6.28 13.75 11.69
C ILE A 27 7.70 14.24 11.92
N THR A 28 8.19 15.15 11.09
CA THR A 28 9.53 15.75 11.25
C THR A 28 9.66 16.49 12.59
N ALA A 29 8.62 17.20 13.03
CA ALA A 29 8.62 17.87 14.33
C ALA A 29 8.69 16.89 15.50
N ILE A 30 8.04 15.73 15.43
CA ILE A 30 8.14 14.66 16.43
C ILE A 30 9.57 14.10 16.45
N PHE A 31 10.12 13.77 15.28
CA PHE A 31 11.47 13.22 15.19
C PHE A 31 12.57 14.23 15.54
N ALA A 32 12.30 15.54 15.51
CA ALA A 32 13.21 16.55 16.02
C ALA A 32 13.48 16.42 17.53
N THR A 33 12.60 15.75 18.28
CA THR A 33 12.68 15.61 19.74
C THR A 33 13.22 14.27 20.23
N VAL A 34 13.39 13.28 19.34
CA VAL A 34 13.91 11.96 19.73
C VAL A 34 15.42 12.01 19.95
N PRO A 35 15.99 11.11 20.80
CA PRO A 35 17.43 11.02 20.98
C PRO A 35 18.13 10.63 19.66
N PRO A 36 19.44 10.96 19.50
CA PRO A 36 20.27 10.43 18.42
C PRO A 36 20.26 8.91 18.38
N GLY A 37 20.41 8.31 17.18
CA GLY A 37 20.50 6.87 17.00
C GLY A 37 19.67 6.35 15.83
N THR A 38 19.19 5.11 15.90
CA THR A 38 18.43 4.49 14.83
C THR A 38 16.93 4.70 15.03
N PHE A 39 16.24 5.19 14.01
CA PHE A 39 14.76 5.11 13.95
C PHE A 39 14.31 4.06 12.94
N VAL A 40 13.08 3.60 13.09
CA VAL A 40 12.45 2.64 12.19
C VAL A 40 11.28 3.28 11.47
N ASP A 41 11.23 3.15 10.15
CA ASP A 41 10.03 3.36 9.37
C ASP A 41 9.50 1.97 8.98
N ALA A 42 8.47 1.51 9.69
CA ALA A 42 7.92 0.16 9.53
C ALA A 42 6.97 0.05 8.32
N THR A 43 6.74 1.15 7.61
CA THR A 43 5.91 1.28 6.42
C THR A 43 6.57 2.22 5.42
N LEU A 44 7.81 1.88 5.05
CA LEU A 44 8.72 2.77 4.31
C LEU A 44 8.09 3.35 3.04
N GLY A 45 7.29 2.56 2.32
CA GLY A 45 6.74 2.97 1.04
C GLY A 45 7.83 3.47 0.09
N GLY A 46 7.61 4.61 -0.55
CA GLY A 46 8.63 5.28 -1.36
C GLY A 46 9.65 6.13 -0.59
N GLY A 47 9.73 6.01 0.73
CA GLY A 47 10.73 6.66 1.57
C GLY A 47 10.54 8.16 1.80
N GLY A 48 9.36 8.70 1.53
CA GLY A 48 9.13 10.15 1.58
C GLY A 48 9.24 10.75 2.99
N HIS A 49 8.62 10.13 3.99
CA HIS A 49 8.72 10.55 5.40
C HIS A 49 10.16 10.39 5.90
N SER A 50 10.76 9.23 5.62
CA SER A 50 12.13 8.93 6.04
C SER A 50 13.14 9.90 5.44
N ALA A 51 12.98 10.32 4.16
CA ALA A 51 13.82 11.34 3.56
C ALA A 51 13.75 12.66 4.34
N ALA A 52 12.53 13.14 4.63
CA ALA A 52 12.35 14.41 5.37
C ALA A 52 12.95 14.36 6.78
N VAL A 53 12.85 13.22 7.47
CA VAL A 53 13.46 13.02 8.80
C VAL A 53 14.99 13.04 8.69
N LEU A 54 15.58 12.30 7.74
CA LEU A 54 17.03 12.22 7.56
C LEU A 54 17.65 13.54 7.07
N GLU A 55 16.91 14.33 6.29
CA GLU A 55 17.31 15.69 5.89
C GLU A 55 17.35 16.67 7.06
N SER A 56 16.43 16.49 8.01
CA SER A 56 16.35 17.37 9.20
C SER A 56 17.32 17.00 10.33
N ARG A 57 17.87 15.78 10.33
CA ARG A 57 18.66 15.20 11.40
C ARG A 57 19.80 14.36 10.83
N ASP A 58 21.03 14.80 11.05
CA ASP A 58 22.25 14.10 10.61
C ASP A 58 22.74 13.02 11.61
N ASP A 59 22.18 13.03 12.81
CA ASP A 59 22.47 12.12 13.91
C ASP A 59 21.47 10.95 14.04
N LEU A 60 20.59 10.77 13.05
CA LEU A 60 19.67 9.64 12.95
C LEU A 60 20.05 8.72 11.80
N ASP A 61 19.98 7.41 12.05
CA ASP A 61 20.03 6.34 11.05
C ASP A 61 18.65 5.73 10.88
N LEU A 62 18.38 5.17 9.69
CA LEU A 62 17.11 4.54 9.33
C LEU A 62 17.26 3.02 9.20
N ILE A 63 16.29 2.28 9.76
CA ILE A 63 15.89 0.96 9.28
C ILE A 63 14.52 1.09 8.64
N GLY A 64 14.44 0.98 7.33
CA GLY A 64 13.19 1.02 6.57
C GLY A 64 12.65 -0.38 6.31
N ILE A 65 11.39 -0.61 6.64
CA ILE A 65 10.71 -1.90 6.45
C ILE A 65 9.52 -1.69 5.52
N ASP A 66 9.41 -2.52 4.50
CA ASP A 66 8.21 -2.66 3.70
C ASP A 66 8.10 -4.09 3.18
N GLN A 67 6.88 -4.59 3.00
CA GLN A 67 6.66 -5.90 2.39
C GLN A 67 6.61 -5.81 0.85
N ASP A 68 6.34 -4.61 0.30
CA ASP A 68 6.25 -4.37 -1.13
C ASP A 68 7.63 -4.09 -1.72
N ARG A 69 8.12 -5.01 -2.57
CA ARG A 69 9.42 -4.88 -3.23
C ARG A 69 9.54 -3.63 -4.09
N ASP A 70 8.47 -3.28 -4.83
CA ASP A 70 8.47 -2.09 -5.68
C ASP A 70 8.62 -0.81 -4.85
N ALA A 71 8.01 -0.79 -3.65
CA ALA A 71 8.14 0.32 -2.71
C ALA A 71 9.57 0.45 -2.17
N LEU A 72 10.18 -0.67 -1.78
CA LEU A 72 11.57 -0.69 -1.31
C LEU A 72 12.55 -0.23 -2.39
N ASP A 73 12.39 -0.69 -3.63
CA ASP A 73 13.26 -0.29 -4.73
C ASP A 73 13.14 1.22 -5.02
N ALA A 74 11.93 1.78 -4.92
CA ALA A 74 11.72 3.22 -5.03
C ALA A 74 12.34 4.00 -3.86
N ALA A 75 12.20 3.49 -2.63
CA ALA A 75 12.79 4.09 -1.43
C ALA A 75 14.32 4.09 -1.48
N ILE A 76 14.94 2.97 -1.88
CA ILE A 76 16.40 2.87 -2.03
C ILE A 76 16.91 3.92 -3.01
N GLY A 77 16.22 4.11 -4.14
CA GLY A 77 16.57 5.17 -5.09
C GLY A 77 16.45 6.57 -4.49
N ARG A 78 15.36 6.88 -3.79
CA ARG A 78 15.11 8.18 -3.14
C ARG A 78 16.12 8.49 -2.03
N LEU A 79 16.50 7.48 -1.26
CA LEU A 79 17.33 7.61 -0.07
C LEU A 79 18.83 7.41 -0.35
N ALA A 80 19.24 7.26 -1.61
CA ALA A 80 20.62 6.92 -2.00
C ALA A 80 21.67 7.91 -1.46
N ASP A 81 21.34 9.20 -1.40
CA ASP A 81 22.25 10.25 -0.94
C ASP A 81 22.61 10.16 0.56
N PHE A 82 21.81 9.42 1.35
CA PHE A 82 22.07 9.22 2.78
C PHE A 82 23.06 8.09 3.06
N GLY A 83 23.43 7.29 2.05
CA GLY A 83 24.47 6.28 2.12
C GLY A 83 24.26 5.24 3.24
N ASP A 84 25.28 5.02 4.05
CA ASP A 84 25.29 4.01 5.11
C ASP A 84 24.31 4.29 6.28
N ARG A 85 23.70 5.47 6.31
CA ARG A 85 22.66 5.81 7.27
C ARG A 85 21.34 5.09 7.02
N VAL A 86 21.17 4.47 5.84
CA VAL A 86 19.93 3.81 5.42
C VAL A 86 20.14 2.32 5.26
N ARG A 87 19.35 1.55 5.96
CA ARG A 87 19.26 0.09 5.85
C ARG A 87 17.81 -0.29 5.61
N THR A 88 17.56 -1.28 4.77
CA THR A 88 16.20 -1.71 4.41
C THR A 88 16.00 -3.21 4.64
N SER A 89 14.78 -3.61 4.96
CA SER A 89 14.37 -5.00 5.10
C SER A 89 13.03 -5.23 4.40
N GLN A 90 12.97 -6.24 3.52
CA GLN A 90 11.70 -6.68 2.94
C GLN A 90 11.00 -7.60 3.93
N ARG A 91 10.11 -7.02 4.74
CA ARG A 91 9.33 -7.70 5.77
C ARG A 91 7.99 -7.01 5.99
N ARG A 92 7.06 -7.71 6.62
CA ARG A 92 5.85 -7.09 7.15
C ARG A 92 6.21 -6.26 8.39
N PHE A 93 5.45 -5.21 8.65
CA PHE A 93 5.66 -4.33 9.81
C PHE A 93 5.51 -5.07 11.17
N ASP A 94 4.77 -6.19 11.21
CA ASP A 94 4.60 -7.03 12.41
C ASP A 94 5.79 -7.98 12.67
N ASP A 95 6.76 -8.06 11.75
CA ASP A 95 8.03 -8.77 11.90
C ASP A 95 9.21 -7.80 12.16
N PHE A 96 8.90 -6.69 12.74
CA PHE A 96 9.80 -5.57 13.02
C PHE A 96 10.97 -5.96 13.94
N ASP A 97 10.72 -6.81 14.96
CA ASP A 97 11.80 -7.29 15.85
C ASP A 97 12.88 -8.07 15.09
N ALA A 98 12.47 -8.89 14.10
CA ALA A 98 13.42 -9.61 13.27
C ALA A 98 14.22 -8.66 12.35
N ALA A 99 13.62 -7.59 11.85
CA ALA A 99 14.34 -6.57 11.09
C ALA A 99 15.41 -5.88 11.95
N LEU A 100 15.11 -5.57 13.20
CA LEU A 100 16.10 -4.99 14.14
C LEU A 100 17.25 -5.95 14.41
N ALA A 101 16.94 -7.23 14.65
CA ALA A 101 17.93 -8.26 14.91
C ALA A 101 18.88 -8.47 13.73
N ASP A 102 18.37 -8.48 12.48
CA ASP A 102 19.18 -8.62 11.28
C ASP A 102 20.21 -7.48 11.12
N HIS A 103 19.91 -6.31 11.65
CA HIS A 103 20.78 -5.13 11.61
C HIS A 103 21.56 -4.90 12.90
N GLY A 104 21.44 -5.79 13.89
CA GLY A 104 22.16 -5.70 15.19
C GLY A 104 21.75 -4.48 16.00
N VAL A 105 20.48 -4.08 15.96
CA VAL A 105 19.95 -2.92 16.68
C VAL A 105 19.05 -3.38 17.82
N ASP A 106 19.46 -3.10 19.06
CA ASP A 106 18.71 -3.46 20.27
C ASP A 106 17.84 -2.32 20.81
N VAL A 107 18.18 -1.07 20.45
CA VAL A 107 17.48 0.13 20.93
C VAL A 107 17.24 1.08 19.79
N ILE A 108 16.03 1.60 19.69
CA ILE A 108 15.63 2.58 18.67
C ILE A 108 15.27 3.92 19.30
N SER A 109 15.49 5.00 18.54
CA SER A 109 15.15 6.37 18.93
C SER A 109 13.67 6.67 18.73
N GLY A 110 13.03 6.01 17.76
CA GLY A 110 11.62 6.17 17.45
C GLY A 110 11.19 5.18 16.38
N ALA A 111 9.87 5.05 16.20
CA ALA A 111 9.28 4.25 15.14
C ALA A 111 8.13 5.00 14.47
N LEU A 112 8.04 4.86 13.14
CA LEU A 112 6.97 5.39 12.30
C LEU A 112 6.16 4.23 11.73
N PHE A 113 4.83 4.36 11.78
CA PHE A 113 3.87 3.46 11.15
C PHE A 113 2.83 4.30 10.41
N ASP A 114 2.89 4.33 9.09
CA ASP A 114 1.85 4.91 8.20
C ASP A 114 1.04 3.78 7.58
N LEU A 115 0.04 3.30 8.33
CA LEU A 115 -0.70 2.09 7.98
C LEU A 115 -1.72 2.36 6.88
N GLY A 116 -1.64 1.61 5.79
CA GLY A 116 -2.60 1.71 4.70
C GLY A 116 -2.09 1.17 3.39
N VAL A 117 -2.47 1.83 2.32
CA VAL A 117 -2.00 1.59 0.95
C VAL A 117 -1.43 2.87 0.39
N SER A 118 -0.33 2.77 -0.31
CA SER A 118 0.31 3.91 -0.96
C SER A 118 -0.45 4.35 -2.22
N SER A 119 -0.29 5.63 -2.61
CA SER A 119 -0.88 6.14 -3.85
C SER A 119 -0.42 5.35 -5.09
N PRO A 120 0.87 5.01 -5.27
CA PRO A 120 1.30 4.16 -6.37
C PRO A 120 0.59 2.80 -6.44
N GLN A 121 0.28 2.18 -5.30
CA GLN A 121 -0.50 0.93 -5.27
C GLN A 121 -1.94 1.13 -5.76
N LEU A 122 -2.56 2.28 -5.47
CA LEU A 122 -3.93 2.59 -5.91
C LEU A 122 -3.99 3.02 -7.39
N ASP A 123 -2.93 3.67 -7.89
CA ASP A 123 -2.89 4.22 -9.24
C ASP A 123 -2.50 3.16 -10.29
N ARG A 124 -1.79 2.11 -9.88
CA ARG A 124 -1.43 0.98 -10.74
C ARG A 124 -2.55 -0.04 -10.81
N GLY A 125 -3.30 -0.03 -11.91
CA GLY A 125 -4.42 -0.96 -12.12
C GLY A 125 -4.00 -2.43 -12.14
N ASP A 126 -2.79 -2.73 -12.63
CA ASP A 126 -2.20 -4.08 -12.70
C ASP A 126 -2.02 -4.76 -11.33
N ARG A 127 -1.95 -4.00 -10.24
CA ARG A 127 -1.85 -4.49 -8.86
C ARG A 127 -3.21 -4.82 -8.23
N GLY A 128 -4.32 -4.36 -8.81
CA GLY A 128 -5.67 -4.66 -8.36
C GLY A 128 -6.14 -4.03 -7.05
N PHE A 129 -5.43 -3.05 -6.49
CA PHE A 129 -5.79 -2.39 -5.22
C PHE A 129 -6.98 -1.45 -5.33
N SER A 130 -7.27 -0.93 -6.53
CA SER A 130 -8.28 0.10 -6.73
C SER A 130 -9.59 -0.46 -7.30
N TYR A 131 -10.70 0.00 -6.74
CA TYR A 131 -12.03 -0.21 -7.31
C TYR A 131 -12.36 0.75 -8.46
N ARG A 132 -11.47 1.68 -8.80
CA ARG A 132 -11.65 2.70 -9.85
C ARG A 132 -11.05 2.26 -11.18
N HIS A 133 -10.05 1.40 -11.13
CA HIS A 133 -9.33 0.91 -12.29
C HIS A 133 -9.61 -0.57 -12.47
N GLU A 134 -9.76 -1.00 -13.72
CA GLU A 134 -9.84 -2.41 -14.03
C GLU A 134 -8.47 -3.06 -13.80
N GLY A 135 -8.48 -4.18 -13.11
CA GLY A 135 -7.28 -4.94 -12.81
C GLY A 135 -7.63 -6.32 -12.26
N PRO A 136 -6.64 -7.20 -12.10
CA PRO A 136 -6.83 -8.52 -11.50
C PRO A 136 -7.27 -8.39 -10.04
N LEU A 137 -7.95 -9.40 -9.51
CA LEU A 137 -8.24 -9.53 -8.08
C LEU A 137 -7.00 -10.05 -7.34
N ASP A 138 -5.91 -9.30 -7.38
CA ASP A 138 -4.66 -9.65 -6.71
C ASP A 138 -4.56 -9.03 -5.31
N MET A 139 -4.36 -7.72 -5.20
CA MET A 139 -4.26 -6.93 -3.97
C MET A 139 -3.13 -7.37 -3.01
N ARG A 140 -2.19 -8.20 -3.44
CA ARG A 140 -1.03 -8.57 -2.62
C ARG A 140 -0.02 -7.42 -2.61
N MET A 141 0.43 -7.01 -1.44
CA MET A 141 1.55 -6.07 -1.31
C MET A 141 2.87 -6.77 -1.58
N ASP A 142 3.05 -7.96 -1.01
CA ASP A 142 4.14 -8.86 -1.34
C ASP A 142 3.66 -9.84 -2.43
N ALA A 143 4.29 -9.83 -3.59
CA ALA A 143 3.95 -10.70 -4.72
C ALA A 143 4.16 -12.20 -4.42
N ASP A 144 5.03 -12.52 -3.44
CA ASP A 144 5.32 -13.89 -3.02
C ASP A 144 4.30 -14.46 -2.01
N GLN A 145 3.35 -13.63 -1.53
CA GLN A 145 2.25 -14.13 -0.69
C GLN A 145 1.42 -15.16 -1.44
N THR A 146 1.02 -16.21 -0.72
CA THR A 146 0.24 -17.33 -1.27
C THR A 146 -1.20 -16.93 -1.61
N TRP A 147 -1.82 -16.04 -0.80
CA TRP A 147 -3.23 -15.67 -0.89
C TRP A 147 -3.41 -14.32 -1.57
N SER A 148 -4.21 -14.31 -2.62
CA SER A 148 -4.64 -13.13 -3.35
C SER A 148 -6.08 -12.72 -2.98
N ALA A 149 -6.51 -11.55 -3.42
CA ALA A 149 -7.92 -11.17 -3.31
C ALA A 149 -8.84 -12.12 -4.06
N SER A 150 -8.37 -12.74 -5.15
CA SER A 150 -9.11 -13.75 -5.89
C SER A 150 -9.42 -14.99 -5.04
N ASP A 151 -8.46 -15.45 -4.25
CA ASP A 151 -8.65 -16.61 -3.36
C ASP A 151 -9.69 -16.30 -2.29
N VAL A 152 -9.64 -15.11 -1.72
CA VAL A 152 -10.63 -14.65 -0.74
C VAL A 152 -12.03 -14.52 -1.37
N VAL A 153 -12.12 -13.80 -2.49
CA VAL A 153 -13.39 -13.51 -3.16
C VAL A 153 -14.05 -14.77 -3.70
N ASN A 154 -13.29 -15.68 -4.32
CA ASN A 154 -13.81 -16.87 -4.96
C ASN A 154 -13.84 -18.13 -4.07
N GLY A 155 -13.00 -18.19 -3.03
CA GLY A 155 -12.81 -19.39 -2.18
C GLY A 155 -13.55 -19.36 -0.85
N TYR A 156 -13.63 -18.20 -0.17
CA TYR A 156 -14.21 -18.13 1.18
C TYR A 156 -15.72 -18.37 1.18
N SER A 157 -16.24 -18.96 2.26
CA SER A 157 -17.68 -19.10 2.47
C SER A 157 -18.37 -17.75 2.67
N GLU A 158 -19.70 -17.70 2.50
CA GLU A 158 -20.51 -16.47 2.78
C GLU A 158 -20.26 -15.95 4.20
N THR A 159 -20.13 -16.86 5.17
CA THR A 159 -19.91 -16.51 6.58
C THR A 159 -18.54 -15.89 6.82
N GLU A 160 -17.50 -16.46 6.25
CA GLU A 160 -16.13 -15.94 6.33
C GLU A 160 -16.02 -14.58 5.66
N LEU A 161 -16.54 -14.44 4.43
CA LEU A 161 -16.58 -13.14 3.74
C LEU A 161 -17.34 -12.08 4.54
N ALA A 162 -18.50 -12.42 5.10
CA ALA A 162 -19.27 -11.48 5.92
C ALA A 162 -18.47 -11.06 7.18
N SER A 163 -17.73 -12.00 7.78
CA SER A 163 -16.90 -11.73 8.96
C SER A 163 -15.77 -10.76 8.65
N ILE A 164 -14.96 -11.02 7.60
CA ILE A 164 -13.85 -10.14 7.24
C ILE A 164 -14.34 -8.75 6.79
N ILE A 165 -15.38 -8.68 5.96
CA ILE A 165 -15.96 -7.42 5.48
C ILE A 165 -16.49 -6.59 6.65
N LYS A 166 -17.10 -7.22 7.66
CA LYS A 166 -17.56 -6.53 8.88
C LYS A 166 -16.40 -6.11 9.76
N ARG A 167 -15.44 -7.01 10.02
CA ARG A 167 -14.35 -6.80 10.98
C ARG A 167 -13.35 -5.76 10.51
N TYR A 168 -12.91 -5.87 9.25
CA TYR A 168 -11.82 -5.05 8.71
C TYR A 168 -12.30 -3.86 7.87
N GLY A 169 -13.52 -3.93 7.32
CA GLY A 169 -14.12 -2.84 6.58
C GLY A 169 -15.11 -2.00 7.37
N ASP A 170 -15.51 -2.45 8.58
CA ASP A 170 -16.63 -1.89 9.34
C ASP A 170 -17.90 -1.68 8.48
N GLU A 171 -18.16 -2.61 7.55
CA GLU A 171 -19.25 -2.50 6.61
C GLU A 171 -20.55 -3.06 7.21
N ARG A 172 -21.57 -2.21 7.35
CA ARG A 172 -22.85 -2.61 7.95
C ARG A 172 -23.65 -3.59 7.11
N PHE A 173 -23.44 -3.60 5.79
CA PHE A 173 -24.12 -4.50 4.84
C PHE A 173 -23.30 -5.77 4.53
N ALA A 174 -22.28 -6.09 5.35
CA ALA A 174 -21.34 -7.18 5.12
C ALA A 174 -21.98 -8.50 4.72
N ARG A 175 -23.03 -8.96 5.42
CA ARG A 175 -23.76 -10.22 5.09
C ARG A 175 -24.41 -10.17 3.71
N ARG A 176 -25.01 -9.03 3.36
CA ARG A 176 -25.65 -8.85 2.07
C ARG A 176 -24.65 -8.82 0.93
N ILE A 177 -23.51 -8.15 1.14
CA ILE A 177 -22.40 -8.11 0.20
C ILE A 177 -21.79 -9.50 0.02
N ALA A 178 -21.49 -10.21 1.10
CA ALA A 178 -20.94 -11.57 1.04
C ALA A 178 -21.85 -12.53 0.23
N ARG A 179 -23.15 -12.50 0.48
CA ARG A 179 -24.13 -13.28 -0.29
C ARG A 179 -24.11 -12.92 -1.77
N ALA A 180 -24.06 -11.63 -2.11
CA ALA A 180 -24.00 -11.19 -3.50
C ALA A 180 -22.69 -11.62 -4.20
N ILE A 181 -21.56 -11.54 -3.50
CA ILE A 181 -20.28 -12.04 -3.97
C ILE A 181 -20.38 -13.55 -4.27
N CYS A 182 -20.84 -14.36 -3.31
CA CYS A 182 -20.95 -15.81 -3.50
C CYS A 182 -21.88 -16.18 -4.67
N ALA A 183 -22.96 -15.43 -4.87
CA ALA A 183 -23.88 -15.66 -5.98
C ALA A 183 -23.33 -15.27 -7.36
N ALA A 184 -22.36 -14.37 -7.41
CA ALA A 184 -21.78 -13.84 -8.66
C ALA A 184 -20.47 -14.52 -9.09
N ARG A 185 -19.96 -15.49 -8.32
CA ARG A 185 -18.71 -16.23 -8.62
C ARG A 185 -18.78 -17.04 -9.91
N PRO A 186 -17.67 -17.23 -10.61
CA PRO A 186 -16.33 -16.69 -10.31
C PRO A 186 -16.20 -15.24 -10.78
N MET A 187 -15.41 -14.43 -10.05
CA MET A 187 -15.05 -13.05 -10.42
C MET A 187 -13.55 -12.98 -10.74
N GLN A 188 -13.19 -12.16 -11.73
CA GLN A 188 -11.81 -12.05 -12.22
C GLN A 188 -11.23 -10.65 -12.07
N SER A 189 -12.07 -9.61 -11.99
CA SER A 189 -11.59 -8.24 -11.99
C SER A 189 -12.11 -7.40 -10.82
N THR A 190 -11.37 -6.34 -10.53
CA THR A 190 -11.74 -5.33 -9.53
C THR A 190 -13.04 -4.64 -9.86
N THR A 191 -13.31 -4.38 -11.14
CA THR A 191 -14.55 -3.72 -11.59
C THR A 191 -15.77 -4.62 -11.45
N GLU A 192 -15.65 -5.93 -11.69
CA GLU A 192 -16.72 -6.90 -11.41
C GLU A 192 -17.06 -6.92 -9.93
N LEU A 193 -16.05 -7.04 -9.06
CA LEU A 193 -16.24 -7.01 -7.61
C LEU A 193 -16.90 -5.70 -7.16
N ALA A 194 -16.41 -4.56 -7.64
CA ALA A 194 -16.96 -3.24 -7.28
C ALA A 194 -18.44 -3.09 -7.70
N ALA A 195 -18.82 -3.61 -8.88
CA ALA A 195 -20.19 -3.61 -9.37
C ALA A 195 -21.13 -4.47 -8.50
N VAL A 196 -20.69 -5.69 -8.15
CA VAL A 196 -21.44 -6.60 -7.28
C VAL A 196 -21.65 -6.00 -5.89
N VAL A 197 -20.59 -5.47 -5.27
CA VAL A 197 -20.65 -4.80 -3.96
C VAL A 197 -21.61 -3.61 -4.00
N THR A 198 -21.47 -2.75 -5.03
CA THR A 198 -22.33 -1.57 -5.18
C THR A 198 -23.78 -1.96 -5.31
N SER A 199 -24.12 -2.98 -6.11
CA SER A 199 -25.47 -3.46 -6.31
C SER A 199 -26.08 -4.06 -5.03
N ALA A 200 -25.27 -4.68 -4.20
CA ALA A 200 -25.68 -5.25 -2.91
C ALA A 200 -26.08 -4.20 -1.88
N ILE A 201 -25.52 -2.98 -1.93
CA ILE A 201 -25.83 -1.91 -0.98
C ILE A 201 -27.12 -1.19 -1.38
N PRO A 202 -28.07 -0.91 -0.46
CA PRO A 202 -29.31 -0.19 -0.77
C PRO A 202 -29.04 1.20 -1.38
N ALA A 203 -29.83 1.61 -2.36
CA ALA A 203 -29.64 2.85 -3.12
C ALA A 203 -29.54 4.11 -2.21
N ALA A 204 -30.36 4.16 -1.16
CA ALA A 204 -30.32 5.26 -0.17
C ALA A 204 -28.99 5.35 0.57
N ALA A 205 -28.33 4.20 0.82
CA ALA A 205 -27.06 4.14 1.53
C ALA A 205 -25.83 4.41 0.63
N ARG A 206 -25.97 4.27 -0.69
CA ARG A 206 -24.87 4.56 -1.65
C ARG A 206 -24.54 6.05 -1.76
N ARG A 207 -25.43 6.93 -1.34
CA ARG A 207 -25.30 8.40 -1.49
C ARG A 207 -24.50 9.07 -0.39
N THR A 208 -24.14 8.33 0.65
CA THR A 208 -23.43 8.85 1.82
C THR A 208 -22.12 8.12 2.04
N GLY A 209 -21.01 8.84 2.25
CA GLY A 209 -19.77 8.25 2.75
C GLY A 209 -18.76 7.74 1.72
N GLY A 210 -18.75 8.26 0.49
CA GLY A 210 -17.77 7.87 -0.54
C GLY A 210 -18.20 6.65 -1.36
N HIS A 211 -17.26 6.04 -2.10
CA HIS A 211 -17.58 4.95 -3.01
C HIS A 211 -18.04 3.69 -2.24
N PRO A 212 -19.18 3.06 -2.63
CA PRO A 212 -19.76 1.92 -1.90
C PRO A 212 -18.79 0.74 -1.70
N ALA A 213 -17.92 0.45 -2.67
CA ALA A 213 -16.96 -0.65 -2.58
C ALA A 213 -15.75 -0.36 -1.66
N LYS A 214 -15.52 0.90 -1.24
CA LYS A 214 -14.31 1.29 -0.49
C LYS A 214 -14.04 0.38 0.71
N ARG A 215 -15.05 0.16 1.56
CA ARG A 215 -14.92 -0.63 2.80
C ARG A 215 -14.68 -2.11 2.54
N THR A 216 -15.33 -2.66 1.49
CA THR A 216 -15.13 -4.07 1.11
C THR A 216 -13.73 -4.28 0.54
N PHE A 217 -13.23 -3.39 -0.32
CA PHE A 217 -11.87 -3.45 -0.82
C PHE A 217 -10.84 -3.32 0.32
N GLN A 218 -11.05 -2.38 1.24
CA GLN A 218 -10.22 -2.27 2.43
C GLN A 218 -10.16 -3.58 3.22
N ALA A 219 -11.30 -4.23 3.45
CA ALA A 219 -11.36 -5.47 4.21
C ALA A 219 -10.67 -6.65 3.54
N ILE A 220 -10.68 -6.71 2.20
CA ILE A 220 -10.07 -7.81 1.43
C ILE A 220 -8.55 -7.62 1.33
N ARG A 221 -8.05 -6.39 1.32
CA ARG A 221 -6.60 -6.06 1.24
C ARG A 221 -5.83 -6.35 2.53
N ILE A 222 -6.49 -6.49 3.66
CA ILE A 222 -5.90 -6.83 4.96
C ILE A 222 -5.83 -8.35 5.09
#